data_12581724bedf1e25d9ef08daa47daeaf
#
_entry.id   12581724bedf1e25d9ef08daa47daeaf
#
_cell.length_a   1.000
_cell.length_b   1.000
_cell.length_c   1.000
_cell.angle_alpha   90.00
_cell.angle_beta   90.00
_cell.angle_gamma   90.00
#
_symmetry.space_group_name_H-M   'P 1'
#
loop_
_entity.id
_entity.type
_entity.pdbx_description
1 polymer ?
#
loop_
_entity_poly.entity_id
_entity_poly.type
_entity_poly.pdbx_seq_one_letter_code
_entity_poly.pdbx_strand_id
1 'polypeptide(L)'
;METVINKIKEVQSNYVGMAIYSTKNNRIVASYNSELNIPLASAAKLVIGFVVAQMVRENKHNWNDILHHIKFNPHEDSVQLYPHLQGRTSLTLSQAVEVMIACHDSYVAQSVVMHCGGWDAVKMYVQTYFSKIHIQENARDEKNIGDLNEVLALFIQTFQGYKLEPELWEPIISGMVRQQGEYEEIPYYHLAHMTGGLLTATINIGIIGMFNEFPLLYVIGGKDLPNRRENKEVDEAFAVVLKYIYKEYSESMLGVSD
;
A
#
# COMPACT_ATOMS: atom_id res chain seq x y z
N MET A 1 -5.46 -20.46 -7.21
CA MET A 1 -4.88 -19.99 -5.92
C MET A 1 -3.87 -20.95 -5.31
N GLU A 2 -4.01 -22.25 -5.44
CA GLU A 2 -3.00 -23.21 -4.96
C GLU A 2 -1.62 -22.98 -5.61
N THR A 3 -1.60 -22.72 -6.91
CA THR A 3 -0.39 -22.38 -7.67
C THR A 3 0.30 -21.14 -7.11
N VAL A 4 -0.46 -20.10 -6.73
CA VAL A 4 0.08 -18.88 -6.11
C VAL A 4 0.75 -19.20 -4.77
N ILE A 5 0.07 -20.02 -3.93
CA ILE A 5 0.64 -20.46 -2.64
C ILE A 5 1.94 -21.26 -2.85
N ASN A 6 1.98 -22.14 -3.86
CA ASN A 6 3.17 -22.92 -4.15
C ASN A 6 4.32 -22.02 -4.62
N LYS A 7 4.03 -21.00 -5.44
CA LYS A 7 5.06 -20.05 -5.89
C LYS A 7 5.66 -19.22 -4.76
N ILE A 8 4.86 -18.76 -3.79
CA ILE A 8 5.43 -18.04 -2.64
C ILE A 8 6.25 -18.97 -1.73
N LYS A 9 5.91 -20.26 -1.64
CA LYS A 9 6.69 -21.25 -0.88
C LYS A 9 8.05 -21.57 -1.51
N GLU A 10 8.19 -21.43 -2.84
CA GLU A 10 9.46 -21.59 -3.54
C GLU A 10 10.46 -20.48 -3.15
N VAL A 11 9.95 -19.31 -2.74
CA VAL A 11 10.78 -18.27 -2.15
C VAL A 11 11.28 -18.79 -0.80
N GLN A 12 12.54 -19.17 -0.73
CA GLN A 12 13.10 -19.72 0.51
C GLN A 12 12.73 -18.84 1.68
N SER A 13 11.89 -19.32 2.56
CA SER A 13 11.98 -19.04 3.97
C SER A 13 10.65 -18.83 4.70
N ASN A 14 10.68 -19.13 5.98
CA ASN A 14 9.72 -18.72 6.99
C ASN A 14 9.57 -17.18 7.14
N TYR A 15 10.26 -16.39 6.29
CA TYR A 15 10.36 -14.92 6.37
C TYR A 15 9.54 -14.19 5.31
N VAL A 16 8.84 -14.92 4.45
CA VAL A 16 7.92 -14.35 3.47
C VAL A 16 6.49 -14.78 3.77
N GLY A 17 5.55 -13.89 3.50
CA GLY A 17 4.14 -14.15 3.69
C GLY A 17 3.28 -13.38 2.70
N MET A 18 2.05 -13.84 2.55
CA MET A 18 1.03 -13.16 1.74
C MET A 18 -0.37 -13.44 2.23
N ALA A 19 -1.30 -12.58 1.85
CA ALA A 19 -2.72 -12.83 1.92
C ALA A 19 -3.44 -12.18 0.74
N ILE A 20 -4.45 -12.85 0.19
CA ILE A 20 -5.23 -12.41 -0.97
C ILE A 20 -6.71 -12.48 -0.63
N TYR A 21 -7.40 -11.37 -0.85
CA TYR A 21 -8.85 -11.25 -0.66
C TYR A 21 -9.57 -11.12 -2.01
N SER A 22 -10.63 -11.87 -2.18
CA SER A 22 -11.51 -11.77 -3.34
C SER A 22 -12.69 -10.84 -3.04
N THR A 23 -12.78 -9.74 -3.77
CA THR A 23 -13.92 -8.82 -3.65
C THR A 23 -15.22 -9.45 -4.19
N LYS A 24 -15.13 -10.44 -5.09
CA LYS A 24 -16.27 -11.21 -5.59
C LYS A 24 -16.88 -12.10 -4.50
N ASN A 25 -16.01 -12.75 -3.72
CA ASN A 25 -16.43 -13.75 -2.74
C ASN A 25 -16.47 -13.18 -1.31
N ASN A 26 -16.05 -11.94 -1.11
CA ASN A 26 -15.92 -11.26 0.19
C ASN A 26 -15.18 -12.11 1.24
N ARG A 27 -14.07 -12.74 0.83
CA ARG A 27 -13.25 -13.58 1.72
C ARG A 27 -11.80 -13.66 1.29
N ILE A 28 -10.93 -14.04 2.21
CA ILE A 28 -9.56 -14.43 1.91
C ILE A 28 -9.59 -15.74 1.10
N VAL A 29 -8.93 -15.75 -0.06
CA VAL A 29 -8.89 -16.88 -1.01
C VAL A 29 -7.53 -17.57 -1.06
N ALA A 30 -6.49 -16.90 -0.57
CA ALA A 30 -5.17 -17.49 -0.37
C ALA A 30 -4.48 -16.80 0.82
N SER A 31 -3.72 -17.58 1.57
CA SER A 31 -2.94 -17.10 2.73
C SER A 31 -1.74 -18.01 2.96
N TYR A 32 -0.59 -17.42 3.22
CA TYR A 32 0.64 -18.11 3.59
C TYR A 32 1.44 -17.21 4.55
N ASN A 33 1.78 -17.71 5.74
CA ASN A 33 2.50 -16.96 6.78
C ASN A 33 1.96 -15.53 7.00
N SER A 34 0.65 -15.36 6.93
CA SER A 34 0.02 -14.03 6.95
C SER A 34 0.03 -13.33 8.31
N GLU A 35 0.46 -14.01 9.37
CA GLU A 35 0.69 -13.43 10.70
C GLU A 35 2.09 -12.80 10.83
N LEU A 36 2.90 -12.82 9.79
CA LEU A 36 4.22 -12.21 9.85
C LEU A 36 4.11 -10.68 10.02
N ASN A 37 4.84 -10.17 11.01
CA ASN A 37 5.10 -8.75 11.14
C ASN A 37 6.22 -8.36 10.17
N ILE A 38 5.87 -7.56 9.16
CA ILE A 38 6.78 -7.12 8.11
C ILE A 38 7.09 -5.62 8.28
N PRO A 39 8.34 -5.19 8.11
CA PRO A 39 8.67 -3.78 8.02
C PRO A 39 7.90 -3.10 6.89
N LEU A 40 7.14 -2.06 7.23
CA LEU A 40 6.29 -1.35 6.28
C LEU A 40 7.06 -0.42 5.34
N ALA A 41 8.18 0.12 5.80
CA ALA A 41 8.93 1.12 5.06
C ALA A 41 7.98 2.22 4.52
N SER A 42 8.02 2.51 3.22
CA SER A 42 7.13 3.50 2.59
C SER A 42 5.65 3.09 2.59
N ALA A 43 5.31 1.80 2.73
CA ALA A 43 3.91 1.36 2.80
C ALA A 43 3.19 1.90 4.05
N ALA A 44 3.91 2.37 5.08
CA ALA A 44 3.33 3.12 6.19
C ALA A 44 2.53 4.36 5.75
N LYS A 45 2.81 4.92 4.56
CA LYS A 45 2.06 6.05 4.01
C LYS A 45 0.62 5.69 3.66
N LEU A 46 0.36 4.43 3.30
CA LEU A 46 -1.03 3.93 3.15
C LEU A 46 -1.76 3.94 4.50
N VAL A 47 -1.06 3.55 5.57
CA VAL A 47 -1.60 3.59 6.94
C VAL A 47 -1.90 5.03 7.37
N ILE A 48 -0.99 5.98 7.09
CA ILE A 48 -1.20 7.40 7.35
C ILE A 48 -2.43 7.90 6.57
N GLY A 49 -2.53 7.57 5.28
CA GLY A 49 -3.67 7.93 4.45
C GLY A 49 -5.00 7.44 5.02
N PHE A 50 -5.04 6.17 5.48
CA PHE A 50 -6.21 5.60 6.15
C PHE A 50 -6.61 6.40 7.38
N VAL A 51 -5.65 6.74 8.25
CA VAL A 51 -5.92 7.55 9.46
C VAL A 51 -6.47 8.92 9.10
N VAL A 52 -5.87 9.59 8.10
CA VAL A 52 -6.36 10.91 7.65
C VAL A 52 -7.79 10.81 7.14
N ALA A 53 -8.13 9.79 6.34
CA ALA A 53 -9.50 9.59 5.87
C ALA A 53 -10.49 9.37 7.03
N GLN A 54 -10.08 8.62 8.08
CA GLN A 54 -10.92 8.47 9.28
C GLN A 54 -11.09 9.79 10.03
N MET A 55 -10.03 10.60 10.15
CA MET A 55 -10.12 11.93 10.77
C MET A 55 -11.04 12.89 9.98
N VAL A 56 -11.01 12.80 8.64
CA VAL A 56 -11.93 13.56 7.77
C VAL A 56 -13.38 13.08 7.96
N ARG A 57 -13.61 11.76 7.99
CA ARG A 57 -14.93 11.19 8.27
C ARG A 57 -15.52 11.67 9.60
N GLU A 58 -14.67 11.84 10.60
CA GLU A 58 -15.05 12.34 11.93
C GLU A 58 -15.15 13.87 12.02
N ASN A 59 -15.02 14.58 10.90
CA ASN A 59 -15.01 16.05 10.81
C ASN A 59 -13.91 16.72 11.66
N LYS A 60 -12.80 16.03 11.94
CA LYS A 60 -11.62 16.61 12.61
C LYS A 60 -10.75 17.39 11.63
N HIS A 61 -10.76 17.00 10.39
CA HIS A 61 -10.09 17.65 9.26
C HIS A 61 -11.00 17.67 8.03
N ASN A 62 -10.59 18.45 7.01
CA ASN A 62 -11.28 18.50 5.72
C ASN A 62 -10.26 18.29 4.61
N TRP A 63 -10.64 17.57 3.56
CA TRP A 63 -9.77 17.37 2.39
C TRP A 63 -9.31 18.67 1.74
N ASN A 64 -10.06 19.76 1.92
CA ASN A 64 -9.71 21.09 1.43
C ASN A 64 -8.84 21.91 2.39
N ASP A 65 -8.49 21.39 3.58
CA ASP A 65 -7.55 22.06 4.46
C ASP A 65 -6.23 22.34 3.74
N ILE A 66 -5.67 23.52 3.93
CA ILE A 66 -4.44 23.93 3.25
C ILE A 66 -3.23 23.65 4.15
N LEU A 67 -2.35 22.82 3.67
CA LEU A 67 -1.04 22.59 4.25
C LEU A 67 -0.07 23.63 3.67
N HIS A 68 0.60 24.38 4.53
CA HIS A 68 1.58 25.41 4.14
C HIS A 68 3.01 24.90 4.32
N HIS A 69 3.96 25.60 3.70
CA HIS A 69 5.40 25.30 3.79
C HIS A 69 5.77 23.90 3.26
N ILE A 70 5.01 23.40 2.31
CA ILE A 70 5.28 22.12 1.66
C ILE A 70 6.64 22.17 0.98
N LYS A 71 7.39 21.09 1.18
CA LYS A 71 8.62 20.79 0.44
C LYS A 71 8.49 19.39 -0.13
N PHE A 72 8.92 19.23 -1.37
CA PHE A 72 9.02 17.91 -1.99
C PHE A 72 10.41 17.34 -1.72
N ASN A 73 10.49 16.04 -1.49
CA ASN A 73 11.77 15.35 -1.37
C ASN A 73 12.40 15.22 -2.77
N PRO A 74 13.59 15.80 -3.02
CA PRO A 74 14.21 15.77 -4.35
C PRO A 74 14.70 14.38 -4.79
N HIS A 75 14.67 13.40 -3.90
CA HIS A 75 15.08 12.01 -4.16
C HIS A 75 13.90 11.07 -4.43
N GLU A 76 12.67 11.61 -4.45
CA GLU A 76 11.44 10.85 -4.68
C GLU A 76 10.78 11.28 -6.01
N ASP A 77 9.77 10.53 -6.46
CA ASP A 77 9.23 10.62 -7.81
C ASP A 77 8.29 11.82 -8.06
N SER A 78 8.18 12.77 -7.12
CA SER A 78 7.25 13.89 -7.22
C SER A 78 7.51 14.80 -8.43
N VAL A 79 8.77 14.95 -8.84
CA VAL A 79 9.13 15.75 -10.03
C VAL A 79 8.57 15.13 -11.31
N GLN A 80 8.53 13.81 -11.40
CA GLN A 80 8.07 13.07 -12.57
C GLN A 80 6.55 12.95 -12.58
N LEU A 81 5.96 12.54 -11.46
CA LEU A 81 4.53 12.25 -11.38
C LEU A 81 3.66 13.49 -11.19
N TYR A 82 4.19 14.55 -10.57
CA TYR A 82 3.48 15.81 -10.30
C TYR A 82 4.30 17.04 -10.70
N PRO A 83 4.74 17.16 -11.97
CA PRO A 83 5.54 18.30 -12.43
C PRO A 83 4.80 19.62 -12.27
N HIS A 84 3.47 19.64 -12.38
CA HIS A 84 2.62 20.80 -12.21
C HIS A 84 2.48 21.31 -10.76
N LEU A 85 2.90 20.53 -9.78
CA LEU A 85 2.91 20.92 -8.37
C LEU A 85 4.29 21.42 -7.92
N GLN A 86 5.33 21.24 -8.72
CA GLN A 86 6.67 21.66 -8.35
C GLN A 86 6.74 23.16 -8.13
N GLY A 87 7.48 23.59 -7.10
CA GLY A 87 7.57 25.00 -6.70
C GLY A 87 6.37 25.54 -5.91
N ARG A 88 5.30 24.78 -5.74
CA ARG A 88 4.22 25.16 -4.82
C ARG A 88 4.68 25.00 -3.37
N THR A 89 4.31 25.97 -2.54
CA THR A 89 4.58 25.96 -1.09
C THR A 89 3.36 25.58 -0.27
N SER A 90 2.23 25.30 -0.93
CA SER A 90 1.00 24.84 -0.30
C SER A 90 0.28 23.82 -1.17
N LEU A 91 -0.34 22.84 -0.50
CA LEU A 91 -1.22 21.84 -1.09
C LEU A 91 -2.48 21.71 -0.25
N THR A 92 -3.57 21.24 -0.83
CA THR A 92 -4.70 20.74 -0.02
C THR A 92 -4.30 19.44 0.68
N LEU A 93 -4.97 19.10 1.77
CA LEU A 93 -4.75 17.82 2.47
C LEU A 93 -4.96 16.63 1.52
N SER A 94 -5.99 16.70 0.65
CA SER A 94 -6.23 15.71 -0.41
C SER A 94 -5.03 15.55 -1.34
N GLN A 95 -4.52 16.66 -1.91
CA GLN A 95 -3.35 16.63 -2.78
C GLN A 95 -2.10 16.09 -2.06
N ALA A 96 -1.91 16.48 -0.80
CA ALA A 96 -0.76 16.04 -0.03
C ALA A 96 -0.81 14.52 0.24
N VAL A 97 -1.97 13.96 0.58
CA VAL A 97 -2.13 12.51 0.78
C VAL A 97 -1.92 11.74 -0.52
N GLU A 98 -2.48 12.22 -1.64
CA GLU A 98 -2.28 11.60 -2.95
C GLU A 98 -0.79 11.58 -3.32
N VAL A 99 -0.11 12.72 -3.27
CA VAL A 99 1.33 12.84 -3.58
C VAL A 99 2.18 11.99 -2.65
N MET A 100 1.90 12.01 -1.35
CA MET A 100 2.60 11.21 -0.34
C MET A 100 2.61 9.71 -0.73
N ILE A 101 1.47 9.19 -1.18
CA ILE A 101 1.31 7.79 -1.55
C ILE A 101 1.94 7.53 -2.92
N ALA A 102 1.57 8.31 -3.93
CA ALA A 102 2.02 8.10 -5.31
C ALA A 102 3.54 8.17 -5.49
N CYS A 103 4.18 9.12 -4.80
CA CYS A 103 5.60 9.42 -4.98
C CYS A 103 6.47 8.87 -3.86
N HIS A 104 5.94 8.20 -2.86
CA HIS A 104 6.66 7.84 -1.62
C HIS A 104 7.26 9.05 -0.89
N ASP A 105 6.77 10.27 -1.11
CA ASP A 105 7.38 11.50 -0.64
C ASP A 105 7.33 11.60 0.90
N SER A 106 8.50 11.49 1.53
CA SER A 106 8.66 11.50 2.98
C SER A 106 8.49 12.89 3.60
N TYR A 107 8.81 13.97 2.85
CA TYR A 107 8.65 15.34 3.32
C TYR A 107 7.18 15.76 3.31
N VAL A 108 6.45 15.35 2.27
CA VAL A 108 5.01 15.55 2.21
C VAL A 108 4.31 14.71 3.29
N ALA A 109 4.76 13.46 3.53
CA ALA A 109 4.25 12.63 4.62
C ALA A 109 4.39 13.30 5.99
N GLN A 110 5.56 13.88 6.27
CA GLN A 110 5.80 14.64 7.49
C GLN A 110 4.83 15.82 7.62
N SER A 111 4.60 16.57 6.53
CA SER A 111 3.67 17.69 6.54
C SER A 111 2.23 17.25 6.81
N VAL A 112 1.79 16.14 6.23
CA VAL A 112 0.46 15.54 6.48
C VAL A 112 0.33 15.14 7.95
N VAL A 113 1.30 14.41 8.50
CA VAL A 113 1.28 13.95 9.89
C VAL A 113 1.26 15.13 10.86
N MET A 114 2.08 16.17 10.62
CA MET A 114 2.10 17.36 11.47
C MET A 114 0.78 18.12 11.44
N HIS A 115 0.12 18.22 10.28
CA HIS A 115 -1.21 18.81 10.16
C HIS A 115 -2.26 18.01 10.97
N CYS A 116 -2.14 16.70 11.01
CA CYS A 116 -3.04 15.79 11.74
C CYS A 116 -2.71 15.63 13.24
N GLY A 117 -1.95 16.53 13.83
CA GLY A 117 -1.65 16.53 15.26
C GLY A 117 -0.35 15.82 15.65
N GLY A 118 0.49 15.46 14.67
CA GLY A 118 1.80 14.86 14.86
C GLY A 118 1.79 13.33 14.95
N TRP A 119 2.98 12.77 15.07
CA TRP A 119 3.18 11.32 15.04
C TRP A 119 2.42 10.57 16.14
N ASP A 120 2.35 11.12 17.35
CA ASP A 120 1.68 10.45 18.47
C ASP A 120 0.16 10.38 18.25
N ALA A 121 -0.44 11.43 17.67
CA ALA A 121 -1.85 11.42 17.32
C ALA A 121 -2.14 10.34 16.26
N VAL A 122 -1.35 10.29 15.19
CA VAL A 122 -1.53 9.30 14.11
C VAL A 122 -1.29 7.89 14.62
N LYS A 123 -0.27 7.65 15.46
CA LYS A 123 -0.02 6.34 16.09
C LYS A 123 -1.19 5.88 16.94
N MET A 124 -1.73 6.73 17.81
CA MET A 124 -2.89 6.39 18.63
C MET A 124 -4.10 6.03 17.77
N TYR A 125 -4.32 6.77 16.67
CA TYR A 125 -5.39 6.47 15.74
C TYR A 125 -5.25 5.07 15.10
N VAL A 126 -4.06 4.75 14.59
CA VAL A 126 -3.78 3.41 14.04
C VAL A 126 -4.11 2.33 15.06
N GLN A 127 -3.64 2.48 16.30
CA GLN A 127 -3.84 1.50 17.38
C GLN A 127 -5.31 1.32 17.78
N THR A 128 -6.18 2.30 17.48
CA THR A 128 -7.62 2.18 17.71
C THR A 128 -8.26 1.15 16.77
N TYR A 129 -7.72 0.99 15.57
CA TYR A 129 -8.26 0.10 14.54
C TYR A 129 -7.44 -1.18 14.35
N PHE A 130 -6.10 -1.08 14.48
CA PHE A 130 -5.15 -2.15 14.17
C PHE A 130 -4.06 -2.23 15.23
N SER A 131 -4.15 -3.19 16.12
CA SER A 131 -3.24 -3.32 17.27
C SER A 131 -1.83 -3.77 16.91
N LYS A 132 -1.66 -4.42 15.75
CA LYS A 132 -0.39 -4.97 15.27
C LYS A 132 0.23 -4.14 14.13
N ILE A 133 -0.32 -2.95 13.83
CA ILE A 133 0.30 -2.00 12.91
C ILE A 133 0.95 -0.89 13.72
N HIS A 134 2.25 -0.78 13.61
CA HIS A 134 3.04 0.25 14.28
C HIS A 134 3.76 1.09 13.24
N ILE A 135 3.56 2.41 13.27
CA ILE A 135 4.25 3.34 12.38
C ILE A 135 5.23 4.21 13.17
N GLN A 136 6.30 4.63 12.51
CA GLN A 136 7.33 5.48 13.08
C GLN A 136 7.60 6.69 12.16
N GLU A 137 8.12 7.77 12.75
CA GLU A 137 8.52 8.95 11.99
C GLU A 137 9.55 8.61 10.91
N ASN A 138 10.54 7.82 11.27
CA ASN A 138 11.49 7.28 10.32
C ASN A 138 10.92 5.98 9.69
N ALA A 139 10.60 6.04 8.41
CA ALA A 139 10.11 4.87 7.68
C ALA A 139 11.09 3.69 7.64
N ARG A 140 12.38 3.92 7.96
CA ARG A 140 13.42 2.89 8.06
C ARG A 140 13.59 2.32 9.46
N ASP A 141 12.81 2.81 10.44
CA ASP A 141 12.84 2.26 11.80
C ASP A 141 12.29 0.82 11.78
N GLU A 142 12.99 -0.09 12.43
CA GLU A 142 12.58 -1.50 12.53
C GLU A 142 11.24 -1.69 13.25
N LYS A 143 10.82 -0.71 14.05
CA LYS A 143 9.51 -0.68 14.72
C LYS A 143 8.38 -0.21 13.80
N ASN A 144 8.68 0.19 12.56
CA ASN A 144 7.69 0.55 11.55
C ASN A 144 7.21 -0.73 10.85
N ILE A 145 6.33 -1.48 11.51
CA ILE A 145 5.93 -2.85 11.15
C ILE A 145 4.41 -3.02 11.08
N GLY A 146 3.97 -4.03 10.34
CA GLY A 146 2.58 -4.47 10.30
C GLY A 146 2.44 -5.97 10.11
N ASP A 147 1.51 -6.58 10.86
CA ASP A 147 1.02 -7.94 10.61
C ASP A 147 0.29 -7.94 9.26
N LEU A 148 0.62 -8.89 8.36
CA LEU A 148 0.07 -8.89 7.00
C LEU A 148 -1.45 -9.03 6.98
N ASN A 149 -2.07 -9.75 7.94
CA ASN A 149 -3.54 -9.83 8.01
C ASN A 149 -4.15 -8.46 8.37
N GLU A 150 -3.55 -7.74 9.34
CA GLU A 150 -4.07 -6.41 9.69
C GLU A 150 -3.81 -5.38 8.59
N VAL A 151 -2.68 -5.46 7.89
CA VAL A 151 -2.39 -4.62 6.73
C VAL A 151 -3.40 -4.88 5.61
N LEU A 152 -3.71 -6.16 5.32
CA LEU A 152 -4.76 -6.51 4.36
C LEU A 152 -6.14 -6.03 4.84
N ALA A 153 -6.46 -6.17 6.12
CA ALA A 153 -7.74 -5.72 6.68
C ALA A 153 -7.90 -4.19 6.56
N LEU A 154 -6.85 -3.42 6.83
CA LEU A 154 -6.82 -1.97 6.60
C LEU A 154 -7.10 -1.66 5.12
N PHE A 155 -6.44 -2.39 4.23
CA PHE A 155 -6.58 -2.17 2.81
C PHE A 155 -7.97 -2.57 2.28
N ILE A 156 -8.56 -3.66 2.78
CA ILE A 156 -9.96 -4.05 2.49
C ILE A 156 -10.91 -2.93 2.93
N GLN A 157 -10.74 -2.37 4.14
CA GLN A 157 -11.55 -1.25 4.61
C GLN A 157 -11.40 -0.01 3.73
N THR A 158 -10.17 0.30 3.28
CA THR A 158 -9.90 1.41 2.35
C THR A 158 -10.63 1.21 1.03
N PHE A 159 -10.51 0.03 0.43
CA PHE A 159 -11.13 -0.28 -0.87
C PHE A 159 -12.66 -0.31 -0.79
N GLN A 160 -13.21 -0.99 0.21
CA GLN A 160 -14.66 -1.05 0.43
C GLN A 160 -15.22 0.33 0.77
N GLY A 161 -14.49 1.11 1.58
CA GLY A 161 -14.83 2.49 1.88
C GLY A 161 -14.89 3.35 0.62
N TYR A 162 -13.92 3.21 -0.29
CA TYR A 162 -13.94 3.90 -1.58
C TYR A 162 -15.17 3.51 -2.44
N LYS A 163 -15.57 2.24 -2.43
CA LYS A 163 -16.78 1.81 -3.17
C LYS A 163 -18.07 2.40 -2.61
N LEU A 164 -18.11 2.72 -1.34
CA LEU A 164 -19.30 3.27 -0.65
C LEU A 164 -19.29 4.80 -0.59
N GLU A 165 -18.15 5.40 -0.32
CA GLU A 165 -17.93 6.83 -0.10
C GLU A 165 -16.67 7.27 -0.88
N PRO A 166 -16.72 7.30 -2.24
CA PRO A 166 -15.53 7.53 -3.06
C PRO A 166 -14.80 8.84 -2.71
N GLU A 167 -15.52 9.95 -2.50
CA GLU A 167 -14.92 11.25 -2.18
C GLU A 167 -14.06 11.23 -0.91
N LEU A 168 -14.40 10.35 0.04
CA LEU A 168 -13.64 10.23 1.28
C LEU A 168 -12.31 9.51 1.09
N TRP A 169 -12.27 8.52 0.20
CA TRP A 169 -11.11 7.63 0.04
C TRP A 169 -10.30 7.88 -1.25
N GLU A 170 -10.81 8.77 -2.11
CA GLU A 170 -10.20 9.08 -3.42
C GLU A 170 -8.72 9.45 -3.32
N PRO A 171 -8.25 10.30 -2.38
CA PRO A 171 -6.83 10.66 -2.35
C PRO A 171 -5.90 9.47 -2.16
N ILE A 172 -6.33 8.46 -1.41
CA ILE A 172 -5.55 7.24 -1.17
C ILE A 172 -5.53 6.39 -2.44
N ILE A 173 -6.70 6.13 -3.01
CA ILE A 173 -6.82 5.28 -4.21
C ILE A 173 -6.13 5.94 -5.40
N SER A 174 -6.29 7.25 -5.61
CA SER A 174 -5.61 8.00 -6.66
C SER A 174 -4.09 7.93 -6.51
N GLY A 175 -3.58 8.04 -5.28
CA GLY A 175 -2.15 7.86 -5.00
C GLY A 175 -1.65 6.48 -5.38
N MET A 176 -2.39 5.42 -5.07
CA MET A 176 -2.02 4.03 -5.44
C MET A 176 -2.09 3.79 -6.96
N VAL A 177 -3.11 4.33 -7.64
CA VAL A 177 -3.26 4.20 -9.11
C VAL A 177 -2.13 4.91 -9.84
N ARG A 178 -1.63 6.02 -9.30
CA ARG A 178 -0.53 6.78 -9.89
C ARG A 178 0.85 6.20 -9.59
N GLN A 179 0.99 5.37 -8.59
CA GLN A 179 2.25 4.70 -8.33
C GLN A 179 2.54 3.70 -9.45
N GLN A 180 3.56 4.01 -10.22
CA GLN A 180 3.91 3.19 -11.37
C GLN A 180 4.75 1.98 -10.95
N GLY A 181 4.44 0.84 -11.54
CA GLY A 181 5.22 -0.37 -11.46
C GLY A 181 5.03 -1.15 -12.75
N GLU A 182 6.13 -1.53 -13.38
CA GLU A 182 6.07 -2.36 -14.58
C GLU A 182 6.23 -3.83 -14.18
N TYR A 183 5.18 -4.58 -14.39
CA TYR A 183 5.19 -6.04 -14.28
C TYR A 183 4.79 -6.61 -15.63
N GLU A 184 5.71 -7.31 -16.26
CA GLU A 184 5.45 -8.04 -17.48
C GLU A 184 4.20 -8.91 -17.33
N GLU A 185 3.33 -8.96 -18.32
CA GLU A 185 2.06 -9.71 -18.35
C GLU A 185 0.91 -9.10 -17.48
N ILE A 186 1.14 -8.08 -16.68
CA ILE A 186 0.06 -7.38 -15.98
C ILE A 186 -0.16 -6.01 -16.65
N PRO A 187 -1.30 -5.77 -17.30
CA PRO A 187 -1.59 -4.45 -17.83
C PRO A 187 -1.54 -3.39 -16.72
N TYR A 188 -0.89 -2.27 -16.99
CA TYR A 188 -0.67 -1.21 -15.98
C TYR A 188 -1.98 -0.70 -15.33
N TYR A 189 -3.10 -0.71 -16.07
CA TYR A 189 -4.42 -0.31 -15.58
C TYR A 189 -5.13 -1.42 -14.78
N HIS A 190 -4.54 -2.61 -14.69
CA HIS A 190 -5.00 -3.71 -13.83
C HIS A 190 -4.17 -3.84 -12.55
N LEU A 191 -3.26 -2.90 -12.29
CA LEU A 191 -2.46 -2.89 -11.08
C LEU A 191 -2.46 -1.50 -10.46
N ALA A 192 -2.98 -1.40 -9.25
CA ALA A 192 -2.80 -0.23 -8.39
C ALA A 192 -2.17 -0.71 -7.09
N HIS A 193 -1.05 -0.16 -6.69
CA HIS A 193 -0.31 -0.71 -5.56
C HIS A 193 0.44 0.34 -4.73
N MET A 194 0.90 -0.07 -3.57
CA MET A 194 1.82 0.63 -2.70
C MET A 194 2.94 -0.32 -2.30
N THR A 195 4.18 0.12 -2.50
CA THR A 195 5.36 -0.67 -2.14
C THR A 195 6.11 -0.05 -0.96
N GLY A 196 6.81 -0.89 -0.23
CA GLY A 196 7.76 -0.48 0.79
C GLY A 196 9.00 -1.35 0.74
N GLY A 197 10.18 -0.74 0.78
CA GLY A 197 11.42 -1.48 0.65
C GLY A 197 12.53 -0.99 1.58
N LEU A 198 13.20 -1.93 2.23
CA LEU A 198 14.45 -1.78 2.97
C LEU A 198 15.50 -2.70 2.36
N LEU A 199 16.72 -2.67 2.89
CA LEU A 199 17.78 -3.57 2.41
C LEU A 199 17.44 -5.04 2.62
N THR A 200 16.76 -5.36 3.72
CA THR A 200 16.45 -6.73 4.16
C THR A 200 14.95 -7.00 4.32
N ALA A 201 14.11 -6.12 3.80
CA ALA A 201 12.67 -6.30 3.86
C ALA A 201 11.97 -5.64 2.67
N THR A 202 10.83 -6.20 2.29
CA THR A 202 9.96 -5.61 1.27
C THR A 202 8.51 -5.95 1.55
N ILE A 203 7.61 -5.05 1.16
CA ILE A 203 6.17 -5.25 1.19
C ILE A 203 5.54 -4.64 -0.06
N ASN A 204 4.52 -5.30 -0.59
CA ASN A 204 3.71 -4.82 -1.69
C ASN A 204 2.23 -5.07 -1.36
N ILE A 205 1.42 -4.02 -1.45
CA ILE A 205 -0.01 -4.02 -1.14
C ILE A 205 -0.72 -3.50 -2.37
N GLY A 206 -1.75 -4.19 -2.86
CA GLY A 206 -2.37 -3.69 -4.09
C GLY A 206 -3.67 -4.33 -4.49
N ILE A 207 -4.17 -3.81 -5.61
CA ILE A 207 -5.36 -4.22 -6.32
C ILE A 207 -4.89 -4.83 -7.63
N ILE A 208 -5.31 -6.05 -7.92
CA ILE A 208 -5.06 -6.72 -9.20
C ILE A 208 -6.38 -7.02 -9.89
N GLY A 209 -6.48 -6.59 -11.15
CA GLY A 209 -7.63 -6.80 -12.02
C GLY A 209 -8.40 -5.53 -12.33
N MET A 210 -9.52 -5.65 -13.00
CA MET A 210 -10.37 -4.51 -13.38
C MET A 210 -10.99 -3.88 -12.15
N PHE A 211 -10.60 -2.65 -11.87
CA PHE A 211 -10.95 -1.92 -10.64
C PHE A 211 -12.47 -1.83 -10.39
N ASN A 212 -13.26 -1.68 -11.46
CA ASN A 212 -14.71 -1.53 -11.36
C ASN A 212 -15.50 -2.85 -11.34
N GLU A 213 -14.82 -3.99 -11.47
CA GLU A 213 -15.44 -5.32 -11.41
C GLU A 213 -15.15 -5.98 -10.06
N PHE A 214 -14.57 -7.15 -10.07
CA PHE A 214 -14.27 -7.94 -8.87
C PHE A 214 -12.75 -8.17 -8.73
N PRO A 215 -11.93 -7.10 -8.52
CA PRO A 215 -10.50 -7.27 -8.39
C PRO A 215 -10.14 -8.09 -7.15
N LEU A 216 -8.90 -8.58 -7.14
CA LEU A 216 -8.28 -9.17 -5.98
C LEU A 216 -7.50 -8.07 -5.23
N LEU A 217 -7.62 -8.07 -3.90
CA LEU A 217 -6.78 -7.27 -3.02
C LEU A 217 -5.71 -8.18 -2.45
N TYR A 218 -4.48 -7.72 -2.40
CA TYR A 218 -3.37 -8.54 -1.94
C TYR A 218 -2.42 -7.77 -1.03
N VAL A 219 -1.75 -8.49 -0.18
CA VAL A 219 -0.52 -8.09 0.49
C VAL A 219 0.48 -9.22 0.38
N ILE A 220 1.72 -8.89 0.02
CA ILE A 220 2.85 -9.80 -0.01
C ILE A 220 4.04 -9.09 0.64
N GLY A 221 4.79 -9.77 1.50
CA GLY A 221 5.93 -9.15 2.16
C GLY A 221 6.94 -10.16 2.65
N GLY A 222 8.15 -9.67 2.90
CA GLY A 222 9.23 -10.45 3.46
C GLY A 222 10.14 -9.60 4.35
N LYS A 223 10.74 -10.24 5.34
CA LYS A 223 11.72 -9.65 6.26
C LYS A 223 12.93 -10.58 6.42
N ASP A 224 13.97 -10.08 7.06
CA ASP A 224 15.21 -10.85 7.29
C ASP A 224 15.77 -11.48 5.99
N LEU A 225 15.55 -10.75 4.88
CA LEU A 225 15.96 -11.15 3.55
C LEU A 225 17.44 -10.87 3.32
N PRO A 226 18.09 -11.56 2.37
CA PRO A 226 19.39 -11.15 1.87
C PRO A 226 19.39 -9.69 1.40
N ASN A 227 20.56 -9.05 1.40
CA ASN A 227 20.69 -7.67 0.93
C ASN A 227 20.11 -7.52 -0.49
N ARG A 228 18.96 -6.88 -0.61
CA ARG A 228 18.18 -6.74 -1.85
C ARG A 228 18.88 -5.90 -2.94
N ARG A 229 19.94 -5.17 -2.61
CA ARG A 229 20.76 -4.49 -3.61
C ARG A 229 21.68 -5.46 -4.33
N GLU A 230 22.08 -6.54 -3.67
CA GLU A 230 23.03 -7.54 -4.16
C GLU A 230 22.30 -8.80 -4.65
N ASN A 231 21.16 -9.13 -4.03
CA ASN A 231 20.36 -10.30 -4.37
C ASN A 231 18.92 -9.87 -4.71
N LYS A 232 18.48 -10.13 -5.93
CA LYS A 232 17.16 -9.79 -6.46
C LYS A 232 16.16 -10.94 -6.43
N GLU A 233 16.56 -12.12 -6.01
CA GLU A 233 15.72 -13.33 -6.06
C GLU A 233 14.34 -13.14 -5.45
N VAL A 234 14.25 -12.46 -4.29
CA VAL A 234 12.97 -12.24 -3.63
C VAL A 234 12.10 -11.24 -4.41
N ASP A 235 12.69 -10.16 -4.93
CA ASP A 235 11.93 -9.17 -5.72
C ASP A 235 11.41 -9.81 -7.02
N GLU A 236 12.22 -10.63 -7.68
CA GLU A 236 11.85 -11.40 -8.88
C GLU A 236 10.75 -12.43 -8.55
N ALA A 237 10.90 -13.14 -7.45
CA ALA A 237 9.92 -14.12 -7.01
C ALA A 237 8.57 -13.45 -6.67
N PHE A 238 8.58 -12.26 -6.03
CA PHE A 238 7.35 -11.51 -5.79
C PHE A 238 6.70 -11.05 -7.09
N ALA A 239 7.49 -10.62 -8.08
CA ALA A 239 6.98 -10.30 -9.41
C ALA A 239 6.30 -11.52 -10.07
N VAL A 240 6.92 -12.70 -9.97
CA VAL A 240 6.32 -13.97 -10.45
C VAL A 240 5.00 -14.27 -9.71
N VAL A 241 4.98 -14.14 -8.38
CA VAL A 241 3.75 -14.34 -7.59
C VAL A 241 2.62 -13.41 -8.05
N LEU A 242 2.93 -12.12 -8.30
CA LEU A 242 1.93 -11.16 -8.79
C LEU A 242 1.38 -11.55 -10.16
N LYS A 243 2.23 -12.05 -11.08
CA LYS A 243 1.78 -12.59 -12.38
C LYS A 243 0.81 -13.76 -12.21
N TYR A 244 1.11 -14.69 -11.29
CA TYR A 244 0.19 -15.80 -11.00
C TYR A 244 -1.13 -15.35 -10.36
N ILE A 245 -1.10 -14.35 -9.49
CA ILE A 245 -2.33 -13.73 -8.94
C ILE A 245 -3.17 -13.14 -10.08
N TYR A 246 -2.53 -12.43 -11.02
CA TYR A 246 -3.21 -11.85 -12.17
C TYR A 246 -3.78 -12.94 -13.11
N LYS A 247 -3.05 -14.02 -13.34
CA LYS A 247 -3.52 -15.15 -14.13
C LYS A 247 -4.78 -15.78 -13.52
N GLU A 248 -4.76 -16.07 -12.22
CA GLU A 248 -5.92 -16.60 -11.48
C GLU A 248 -7.12 -15.65 -11.55
N TYR A 249 -6.88 -14.34 -11.46
CA TYR A 249 -7.93 -13.33 -11.67
C TYR A 249 -8.52 -13.45 -13.07
N SER A 250 -7.69 -13.45 -14.11
CA SER A 250 -8.11 -13.47 -15.51
C SER A 250 -8.90 -14.72 -15.85
N GLU A 251 -8.45 -15.88 -15.40
CA GLU A 251 -9.14 -17.17 -15.58
C GLU A 251 -10.52 -17.18 -14.90
N SER A 252 -10.62 -16.60 -13.70
CA SER A 252 -11.88 -16.49 -12.96
C SER A 252 -12.91 -15.59 -13.66
N MET A 253 -12.47 -14.62 -14.45
CA MET A 253 -13.33 -13.71 -15.22
C MET A 253 -13.81 -14.35 -16.53
N LEU A 254 -13.00 -15.22 -17.14
CA LEU A 254 -13.34 -15.92 -18.37
C LEU A 254 -14.28 -17.13 -18.15
N GLY A 255 -14.61 -17.44 -16.89
CA GLY A 255 -15.50 -18.57 -16.56
C GLY A 255 -14.86 -19.94 -16.81
N VAL A 256 -13.54 -20.01 -16.99
CA VAL A 256 -12.80 -21.26 -17.06
C VAL A 256 -12.55 -21.72 -15.62
N SER A 257 -13.53 -22.41 -15.06
CA SER A 257 -13.37 -23.20 -13.83
C SER A 257 -13.10 -24.63 -14.26
N ASP A 258 -11.93 -25.16 -14.01
CA ASP A 258 -11.66 -26.60 -14.07
C ASP A 258 -12.46 -27.35 -13.00
#